data_473423216edfd20bde739cfc970cbb84
#
_entry.id   473423216edfd20bde739cfc970cbb84
#
_cell.length_a   1.000
_cell.length_b   1.000
_cell.length_c   1.000
_cell.angle_alpha   90.00
_cell.angle_beta   90.00
_cell.angle_gamma   90.00
#
_symmetry.space_group_name_H-M   'P 1'
#
loop_
_entity.id
_entity.type
_entity.pdbx_description
1 polymer ?
#
loop_
_entity_poly.entity_id
_entity_poly.type
_entity_poly.pdbx_seq_one_letter_code
_entity_poly.pdbx_strand_id
1 'polypeptide(L)'
;IETEIIFSYNNTYGVEAISKKEYEKSMHDFHKPGGAKDLIEKCREMERKTDPHDHGDVAETNKFCSHAADYAESIADDVFVNASRAGRFDVTHDAKDPFPPPYMFGWLNQHETQKAFGVPVNHSWSSPTVGEAFHKTGDLVKGNQLKQISYLLEHGVSVALMYGDRDFACNWIGGERYSKNIPWTHQDQFKDAGYTPLLGSSPYTESSGLTRQFGNLSFTRVYQAGHMIPSYQPEAAYNIFMRALTGRDIATGAVDLNHYASSHSEQYSTKGPSDTWWMKNDVLPQQPHECYILDVASRCTDEEAEWIKDGTAIVKDWILVGRNESAAVEMGQKFQDLPLIGGQHPLLGDW
;
A
#
# COMPACT_ATOMS: atom_id res chain seq x y z
N ILE A 1 -7.76 4.49 -10.27
CA ILE A 1 -8.89 5.44 -10.12
C ILE A 1 -10.24 4.70 -10.08
N GLU A 2 -10.70 4.05 -11.17
CA GLU A 2 -11.99 3.36 -11.15
C GLU A 2 -12.09 2.31 -10.04
N THR A 3 -11.02 1.57 -9.80
CA THR A 3 -10.95 0.55 -8.76
C THR A 3 -10.88 1.13 -7.35
N GLU A 4 -10.31 2.32 -7.17
CA GLU A 4 -10.37 3.08 -5.92
C GLU A 4 -11.81 3.50 -5.61
N ILE A 5 -12.54 4.04 -6.59
CA ILE A 5 -13.96 4.40 -6.44
C ILE A 5 -14.78 3.16 -6.06
N ILE A 6 -14.56 2.03 -6.75
CA ILE A 6 -15.23 0.75 -6.42
C ILE A 6 -14.91 0.31 -5.01
N PHE A 7 -13.62 0.30 -4.64
CA PHE A 7 -13.15 -0.17 -3.34
C PHE A 7 -13.69 0.68 -2.17
N SER A 8 -13.82 1.99 -2.36
CA SER A 8 -14.35 2.92 -1.35
C SER A 8 -15.78 2.59 -0.90
N TYR A 9 -16.57 2.01 -1.80
CA TYR A 9 -17.98 1.70 -1.55
C TYR A 9 -18.26 0.20 -1.43
N ASN A 10 -17.55 -0.62 -2.22
CA ASN A 10 -17.78 -2.07 -2.28
C ASN A 10 -16.44 -2.82 -2.19
N ASN A 11 -16.08 -3.22 -1.00
CA ASN A 11 -14.93 -4.05 -0.70
C ASN A 11 -15.34 -5.34 0.03
N THR A 12 -14.38 -6.23 0.24
CA THR A 12 -14.66 -7.55 0.84
C THR A 12 -14.78 -7.54 2.36
N TYR A 13 -14.62 -6.37 2.98
CA TYR A 13 -14.81 -6.14 4.42
C TYR A 13 -16.16 -5.49 4.76
N GLY A 14 -16.92 -5.07 3.75
CA GLY A 14 -18.18 -4.34 3.97
C GLY A 14 -17.99 -2.94 4.54
N VAL A 15 -16.81 -2.34 4.39
CA VAL A 15 -16.54 -0.97 4.82
C VAL A 15 -17.01 -0.01 3.74
N GLU A 16 -18.06 0.75 4.02
CA GLU A 16 -18.56 1.82 3.16
C GLU A 16 -17.87 3.14 3.55
N ALA A 17 -16.71 3.42 2.94
CA ALA A 17 -15.95 4.64 3.22
C ALA A 17 -16.59 5.89 2.61
N ILE A 18 -17.35 5.73 1.54
CA ILE A 18 -18.12 6.80 0.89
C ILE A 18 -19.59 6.39 0.76
N SER A 19 -20.48 7.38 0.69
CA SER A 19 -21.91 7.13 0.48
C SER A 19 -22.19 6.61 -0.94
N LYS A 20 -23.34 5.94 -1.12
CA LYS A 20 -23.83 5.54 -2.44
C LYS A 20 -23.90 6.70 -3.43
N LYS A 21 -24.33 7.89 -2.97
CA LYS A 21 -24.43 9.10 -3.79
C LYS A 21 -23.05 9.55 -4.30
N GLU A 22 -22.06 9.54 -3.44
CA GLU A 22 -20.67 9.89 -3.81
C GLU A 22 -20.11 8.85 -4.80
N TYR A 23 -20.32 7.58 -4.53
CA TYR A 23 -19.93 6.48 -5.44
C TYR A 23 -20.54 6.69 -6.84
N GLU A 24 -21.87 6.87 -6.93
CA GLU A 24 -22.57 7.05 -8.22
C GLU A 24 -22.07 8.30 -8.96
N LYS A 25 -21.81 9.39 -8.22
CA LYS A 25 -21.25 10.62 -8.78
C LYS A 25 -19.84 10.39 -9.32
N SER A 26 -18.94 9.79 -8.53
CA SER A 26 -17.56 9.52 -8.93
C SER A 26 -17.48 8.58 -10.13
N MET A 27 -18.29 7.52 -10.17
CA MET A 27 -18.40 6.61 -11.32
C MET A 27 -18.94 7.32 -12.57
N HIS A 28 -19.94 8.20 -12.41
CA HIS A 28 -20.42 9.03 -13.51
C HIS A 28 -19.31 9.96 -14.04
N ASP A 29 -18.61 10.67 -13.14
CA ASP A 29 -17.54 11.61 -13.50
C ASP A 29 -16.32 10.89 -14.13
N PHE A 30 -16.11 9.63 -13.78
CA PHE A 30 -15.10 8.79 -14.43
C PHE A 30 -15.50 8.43 -15.87
N HIS A 31 -16.76 8.03 -16.11
CA HIS A 31 -17.20 7.47 -17.39
C HIS A 31 -17.86 8.46 -18.35
N LYS A 32 -18.31 9.66 -17.89
CA LYS A 32 -18.96 10.64 -18.76
C LYS A 32 -18.03 11.08 -19.89
N PRO A 33 -18.57 11.53 -21.06
CA PRO A 33 -17.76 12.15 -22.10
C PRO A 33 -16.91 13.30 -21.55
N GLY A 34 -15.59 13.27 -21.81
CA GLY A 34 -14.63 14.20 -21.24
C GLY A 34 -14.32 13.98 -19.76
N GLY A 35 -14.76 12.86 -19.17
CA GLY A 35 -14.46 12.47 -17.80
C GLY A 35 -13.04 11.93 -17.61
N ALA A 36 -12.74 11.43 -16.42
CA ALA A 36 -11.37 11.00 -16.07
C ALA A 36 -10.84 9.92 -17.02
N LYS A 37 -11.67 8.97 -17.43
CA LYS A 37 -11.28 7.94 -18.38
C LYS A 37 -10.77 8.53 -19.69
N ASP A 38 -11.55 9.44 -20.29
CA ASP A 38 -11.20 10.06 -21.58
C ASP A 38 -9.93 10.92 -21.46
N LEU A 39 -9.79 11.65 -20.32
CA LEU A 39 -8.59 12.46 -20.06
C LEU A 39 -7.34 11.57 -19.91
N ILE A 40 -7.43 10.47 -19.18
CA ILE A 40 -6.33 9.51 -19.01
C ILE A 40 -5.95 8.87 -20.35
N GLU A 41 -6.93 8.44 -21.15
CA GLU A 41 -6.69 7.87 -22.47
C GLU A 41 -6.02 8.88 -23.41
N LYS A 42 -6.46 10.14 -23.37
CA LYS A 42 -5.86 11.24 -24.13
C LYS A 42 -4.42 11.54 -23.69
N CYS A 43 -4.15 11.60 -22.38
CA CYS A 43 -2.79 11.73 -21.86
C CYS A 43 -1.87 10.63 -22.42
N ARG A 44 -2.29 9.38 -22.32
CA ARG A 44 -1.53 8.22 -22.81
C ARG A 44 -1.35 8.23 -24.33
N GLU A 45 -2.32 8.76 -25.08
CA GLU A 45 -2.18 8.96 -26.53
C GLU A 45 -1.13 10.02 -26.84
N MET A 46 -1.14 11.15 -26.13
CA MET A 46 -0.15 12.22 -26.28
C MET A 46 1.25 11.70 -25.96
N GLU A 47 1.41 11.03 -24.81
CA GLU A 47 2.68 10.44 -24.38
C GLU A 47 3.27 9.51 -25.46
N ARG A 48 2.49 8.55 -25.96
CA ARG A 48 2.96 7.64 -27.02
C ARG A 48 3.43 8.35 -28.28
N LYS A 49 2.88 9.53 -28.59
CA LYS A 49 3.22 10.30 -29.81
C LYS A 49 4.41 11.23 -29.61
N THR A 50 4.52 11.84 -28.44
CA THR A 50 5.44 12.96 -28.21
C THR A 50 6.58 12.62 -27.26
N ASP A 51 6.39 11.66 -26.37
CA ASP A 51 7.38 11.20 -25.38
C ASP A 51 7.35 9.66 -25.22
N PRO A 52 7.60 8.89 -26.31
CA PRO A 52 7.46 7.43 -26.32
C PRO A 52 8.45 6.70 -25.39
N HIS A 53 9.46 7.38 -24.92
CA HIS A 53 10.47 6.87 -23.98
C HIS A 53 10.28 7.34 -22.56
N ASP A 54 9.22 8.12 -22.30
CA ASP A 54 8.86 8.63 -20.97
C ASP A 54 10.00 9.42 -20.29
N HIS A 55 10.62 10.35 -21.05
CA HIS A 55 11.66 11.21 -20.54
C HIS A 55 11.11 12.35 -19.67
N GLY A 56 9.82 12.66 -19.78
CA GLY A 56 9.16 13.71 -19.01
C GLY A 56 9.58 15.13 -19.38
N ASP A 57 10.11 15.34 -20.59
CA ASP A 57 10.63 16.64 -21.06
C ASP A 57 9.69 17.38 -22.03
N VAL A 58 8.53 16.80 -22.39
CA VAL A 58 7.55 17.40 -23.29
C VAL A 58 6.50 18.19 -22.49
N ALA A 59 6.72 19.48 -22.32
CA ALA A 59 5.94 20.36 -21.46
C ALA A 59 4.42 20.35 -21.72
N GLU A 60 3.98 20.29 -22.99
CA GLU A 60 2.56 20.25 -23.34
C GLU A 60 1.90 18.95 -22.87
N THR A 61 2.56 17.82 -23.09
CA THR A 61 2.11 16.50 -22.64
C THR A 61 2.07 16.43 -21.11
N ASN A 62 3.12 16.89 -20.45
CA ASN A 62 3.17 16.92 -18.98
C ASN A 62 2.02 17.74 -18.39
N LYS A 63 1.77 18.95 -18.92
CA LYS A 63 0.69 19.82 -18.48
C LYS A 63 -0.69 19.15 -18.63
N PHE A 64 -0.90 18.47 -19.77
CA PHE A 64 -2.17 17.77 -19.99
C PHE A 64 -2.31 16.56 -19.06
N CYS A 65 -1.26 15.77 -18.91
CA CYS A 65 -1.26 14.58 -18.03
C CYS A 65 -1.38 14.96 -16.55
N SER A 66 -0.74 16.06 -16.10
CA SER A 66 -0.94 16.62 -14.76
C SER A 66 -2.41 16.98 -14.52
N HIS A 67 -3.03 17.72 -15.45
CA HIS A 67 -4.46 18.04 -15.36
C HIS A 67 -5.35 16.78 -15.32
N ALA A 68 -5.03 15.75 -16.11
CA ALA A 68 -5.78 14.49 -16.09
C ALA A 68 -5.61 13.75 -14.76
N ALA A 69 -4.41 13.80 -14.15
CA ALA A 69 -4.14 13.26 -12.83
C ALA A 69 -4.94 13.98 -11.75
N ASP A 70 -4.85 15.33 -11.69
CA ASP A 70 -5.57 16.15 -10.72
C ASP A 70 -7.09 15.89 -10.77
N TYR A 71 -7.66 15.81 -11.98
CA TYR A 71 -9.08 15.50 -12.13
C TYR A 71 -9.41 14.08 -11.66
N ALA A 72 -8.57 13.10 -11.97
CA ALA A 72 -8.76 11.72 -11.56
C ALA A 72 -8.69 11.56 -10.04
N GLU A 73 -7.72 12.21 -9.37
CA GLU A 73 -7.61 12.22 -7.91
C GLU A 73 -8.81 12.90 -7.26
N SER A 74 -9.28 14.04 -7.80
CA SER A 74 -10.42 14.78 -7.26
C SER A 74 -11.73 14.00 -7.20
N ILE A 75 -11.91 12.99 -8.04
CA ILE A 75 -13.13 12.16 -8.07
C ILE A 75 -12.97 10.79 -7.35
N ALA A 76 -11.79 10.44 -6.92
CA ALA A 76 -11.50 9.18 -6.22
C ALA A 76 -10.87 9.43 -4.84
N ASP A 77 -9.61 9.80 -4.80
CA ASP A 77 -8.84 9.94 -3.57
C ASP A 77 -9.37 11.08 -2.68
N ASP A 78 -9.60 12.26 -3.23
CA ASP A 78 -10.16 13.39 -2.48
C ASP A 78 -11.55 13.09 -1.93
N VAL A 79 -12.38 12.36 -2.70
CA VAL A 79 -13.70 11.94 -2.21
C VAL A 79 -13.56 10.98 -1.03
N PHE A 80 -12.66 10.00 -1.11
CA PHE A 80 -12.39 9.07 -0.02
C PHE A 80 -11.88 9.80 1.23
N VAL A 81 -10.87 10.65 1.09
CA VAL A 81 -10.24 11.35 2.22
C VAL A 81 -11.22 12.33 2.89
N ASN A 82 -12.05 13.03 2.11
CA ASN A 82 -12.99 14.02 2.65
C ASN A 82 -14.27 13.41 3.26
N ALA A 83 -14.71 12.25 2.75
CA ALA A 83 -15.93 11.59 3.21
C ALA A 83 -15.70 10.61 4.37
N SER A 84 -14.49 10.08 4.51
CA SER A 84 -14.20 8.96 5.39
C SER A 84 -13.20 9.29 6.50
N ARG A 85 -13.35 8.58 7.62
CA ARG A 85 -12.30 8.48 8.64
C ARG A 85 -11.40 7.25 8.43
N ALA A 86 -11.71 6.43 7.45
CA ALA A 86 -10.93 5.22 7.16
C ALA A 86 -9.52 5.58 6.66
N GLY A 87 -8.55 4.76 7.05
CA GLY A 87 -7.17 4.91 6.63
C GLY A 87 -6.97 4.61 5.15
N ARG A 88 -6.22 5.46 4.46
CA ARG A 88 -5.88 5.30 3.04
C ARG A 88 -5.10 4.00 2.77
N PHE A 89 -4.29 3.58 3.73
CA PHE A 89 -3.45 2.38 3.66
C PHE A 89 -4.06 1.15 4.35
N ASP A 90 -5.15 1.33 5.07
CA ASP A 90 -5.98 0.27 5.64
C ASP A 90 -7.37 0.83 5.97
N VAL A 91 -8.38 0.45 5.19
CA VAL A 91 -9.75 0.97 5.35
C VAL A 91 -10.42 0.52 6.65
N THR A 92 -9.86 -0.45 7.36
CA THR A 92 -10.39 -0.92 8.64
C THR A 92 -9.82 -0.18 9.84
N HIS A 93 -8.81 0.68 9.63
CA HIS A 93 -8.23 1.57 10.64
C HIS A 93 -8.70 3.02 10.47
N ASP A 94 -8.70 3.79 11.56
CA ASP A 94 -8.88 5.24 11.50
C ASP A 94 -7.63 5.89 10.88
N ALA A 95 -7.82 6.87 10.02
CA ALA A 95 -6.72 7.61 9.39
C ALA A 95 -5.78 8.29 10.41
N LYS A 96 -6.31 8.62 11.61
CA LYS A 96 -5.52 9.22 12.70
C LYS A 96 -4.78 8.20 13.56
N ASP A 97 -5.14 6.92 13.43
CA ASP A 97 -4.46 5.82 14.13
C ASP A 97 -4.10 4.69 13.13
N PRO A 98 -3.14 4.97 12.22
CA PRO A 98 -2.76 4.04 11.18
C PRO A 98 -2.04 2.81 11.74
N PHE A 99 -2.22 1.68 11.08
CA PHE A 99 -1.40 0.49 11.29
C PHE A 99 -0.56 0.20 10.03
N PRO A 100 0.73 -0.18 10.14
CA PRO A 100 1.52 -0.23 11.37
C PRO A 100 1.71 1.18 11.97
N PRO A 101 1.86 1.28 13.30
CA PRO A 101 2.16 2.56 13.92
C PRO A 101 3.47 3.15 13.38
N PRO A 102 3.55 4.47 13.15
CA PRO A 102 4.71 5.10 12.51
C PRO A 102 5.90 5.31 13.48
N TYR A 103 6.24 4.30 14.27
CA TYR A 103 7.31 4.37 15.28
C TYR A 103 8.68 4.71 14.71
N MET A 104 8.93 4.36 13.44
CA MET A 104 10.19 4.64 12.78
C MET A 104 10.53 6.12 12.73
N PHE A 105 9.56 7.03 12.68
CA PHE A 105 9.82 8.47 12.64
C PHE A 105 10.50 8.95 13.92
N GLY A 106 9.95 8.60 15.07
CA GLY A 106 10.54 8.94 16.34
C GLY A 106 11.93 8.32 16.53
N TRP A 107 12.06 7.02 16.19
CA TRP A 107 13.32 6.30 16.37
C TRP A 107 14.44 6.77 15.42
N LEU A 108 14.14 6.93 14.11
CA LEU A 108 15.13 7.38 13.13
C LEU A 108 15.58 8.83 13.35
N ASN A 109 14.76 9.64 14.01
CA ASN A 109 15.08 11.04 14.31
C ASN A 109 15.80 11.25 15.66
N GLN A 110 16.13 10.19 16.40
CA GLN A 110 16.98 10.29 17.59
C GLN A 110 18.43 10.60 17.20
N HIS A 111 19.08 11.49 17.93
CA HIS A 111 20.47 11.89 17.69
C HIS A 111 21.43 10.68 17.62
N GLU A 112 21.31 9.75 18.55
CA GLU A 112 22.18 8.57 18.61
C GLU A 112 21.93 7.62 17.43
N THR A 113 20.69 7.49 16.97
CA THR A 113 20.33 6.71 15.79
C THR A 113 20.93 7.34 14.53
N GLN A 114 20.74 8.65 14.36
CA GLN A 114 21.31 9.40 13.22
C GLN A 114 22.82 9.31 13.19
N LYS A 115 23.47 9.47 14.36
CA LYS A 115 24.93 9.35 14.52
C LYS A 115 25.42 7.94 14.17
N ALA A 116 24.72 6.90 14.61
CA ALA A 116 25.08 5.51 14.30
C ALA A 116 24.99 5.20 12.79
N PHE A 117 24.00 5.77 12.09
CA PHE A 117 23.86 5.64 10.65
C PHE A 117 24.69 6.65 9.84
N GLY A 118 25.30 7.65 10.46
CA GLY A 118 26.02 8.72 9.77
C GLY A 118 25.11 9.65 8.95
N VAL A 119 23.85 9.80 9.34
CA VAL A 119 22.84 10.58 8.62
C VAL A 119 22.59 11.91 9.36
N PRO A 120 22.90 13.07 8.76
CA PRO A 120 22.82 14.37 9.42
C PRO A 120 21.44 15.05 9.30
N VAL A 121 20.44 14.38 8.70
CA VAL A 121 19.13 14.96 8.40
C VAL A 121 18.00 14.13 9.02
N ASN A 122 16.90 14.80 9.35
CA ASN A 122 15.72 14.11 9.86
C ASN A 122 15.05 13.27 8.77
N HIS A 123 14.60 12.10 9.19
CA HIS A 123 13.73 11.25 8.38
C HIS A 123 12.34 11.88 8.27
N SER A 124 11.78 11.87 7.06
CA SER A 124 10.39 12.21 6.78
C SER A 124 9.73 11.08 5.98
N TRP A 125 8.40 10.98 6.04
CA TRP A 125 7.66 9.91 5.34
C TRP A 125 7.91 9.92 3.84
N SER A 126 7.85 11.10 3.24
CA SER A 126 8.09 11.31 1.81
C SER A 126 8.74 12.67 1.58
N SER A 127 9.28 12.86 0.39
CA SER A 127 9.77 14.16 -0.05
C SER A 127 8.68 14.91 -0.82
N PRO A 128 8.18 16.05 -0.32
CA PRO A 128 7.22 16.88 -1.07
C PRO A 128 7.76 17.26 -2.46
N THR A 129 9.05 17.55 -2.57
CA THR A 129 9.70 17.90 -3.86
C THR A 129 9.62 16.77 -4.87
N VAL A 130 9.75 15.51 -4.44
CA VAL A 130 9.60 14.34 -5.33
C VAL A 130 8.14 14.17 -5.74
N GLY A 131 7.20 14.30 -4.79
CA GLY A 131 5.75 14.28 -5.09
C GLY A 131 5.37 15.34 -6.12
N GLU A 132 5.80 16.60 -5.91
CA GLU A 132 5.58 17.69 -6.87
C GLU A 132 6.17 17.41 -8.26
N ALA A 133 7.31 16.72 -8.35
CA ALA A 133 7.90 16.34 -9.63
C ALA A 133 6.99 15.36 -10.39
N PHE A 134 6.49 14.32 -9.73
CA PHE A 134 5.53 13.38 -10.33
C PHE A 134 4.21 14.03 -10.72
N HIS A 135 3.70 14.98 -9.92
CA HIS A 135 2.52 15.76 -10.29
C HIS A 135 2.76 16.63 -11.53
N LYS A 136 3.91 17.31 -11.63
CA LYS A 136 4.25 18.15 -12.79
C LYS A 136 4.34 17.40 -14.11
N THR A 137 4.72 16.14 -14.07
CA THR A 137 4.81 15.27 -15.26
C THR A 137 3.56 14.46 -15.51
N GLY A 138 2.65 14.36 -14.51
CA GLY A 138 1.40 13.60 -14.60
C GLY A 138 1.62 12.09 -14.60
N ASP A 139 2.67 11.61 -13.96
CA ASP A 139 3.09 10.20 -13.97
C ASP A 139 2.02 9.24 -13.45
N LEU A 140 1.16 9.71 -12.53
CA LEU A 140 0.04 8.91 -11.99
C LEU A 140 -0.84 8.28 -13.09
N VAL A 141 -1.05 8.97 -14.20
CA VAL A 141 -1.97 8.55 -15.27
C VAL A 141 -1.27 8.07 -16.54
N LYS A 142 0.03 8.24 -16.66
CA LYS A 142 0.83 7.68 -17.74
C LYS A 142 0.80 6.15 -17.72
N GLY A 143 1.09 5.48 -18.81
CA GLY A 143 0.73 4.07 -18.97
C GLY A 143 1.85 3.10 -19.36
N ASN A 144 3.12 3.48 -19.30
CA ASN A 144 4.23 2.67 -19.80
C ASN A 144 4.61 1.48 -18.90
N GLN A 145 4.21 1.46 -17.64
CA GLN A 145 4.60 0.46 -16.66
C GLN A 145 4.21 -0.98 -17.06
N LEU A 146 3.08 -1.16 -17.75
CA LEU A 146 2.67 -2.49 -18.25
C LEU A 146 3.67 -3.06 -19.25
N LYS A 147 4.26 -2.21 -20.11
CA LYS A 147 5.29 -2.64 -21.08
C LYS A 147 6.60 -3.02 -20.38
N GLN A 148 6.95 -2.33 -19.31
CA GLN A 148 8.15 -2.63 -18.52
C GLN A 148 8.02 -4.00 -17.84
N ILE A 149 6.86 -4.30 -17.24
CA ILE A 149 6.59 -5.63 -16.67
C ILE A 149 6.57 -6.69 -17.77
N SER A 150 5.92 -6.40 -18.91
CA SER A 150 5.94 -7.30 -20.08
C SER A 150 7.37 -7.64 -20.50
N TYR A 151 8.25 -6.64 -20.60
CA TYR A 151 9.65 -6.84 -20.93
C TYR A 151 10.36 -7.78 -19.94
N LEU A 152 10.14 -7.61 -18.64
CA LEU A 152 10.72 -8.51 -17.62
C LEU A 152 10.25 -9.95 -17.81
N LEU A 153 8.94 -10.14 -17.99
CA LEU A 153 8.35 -11.47 -18.16
C LEU A 153 8.86 -12.18 -19.41
N GLU A 154 8.96 -11.47 -20.55
CA GLU A 154 9.47 -12.02 -21.82
C GLU A 154 10.98 -12.38 -21.73
N HIS A 155 11.72 -11.79 -20.78
CA HIS A 155 13.12 -12.12 -20.51
C HIS A 155 13.30 -13.11 -19.37
N GLY A 156 12.23 -13.81 -18.97
CA GLY A 156 12.29 -14.88 -17.97
C GLY A 156 12.42 -14.40 -16.52
N VAL A 157 12.26 -13.11 -16.26
CA VAL A 157 12.28 -12.58 -14.89
C VAL A 157 10.96 -12.92 -14.21
N SER A 158 11.02 -13.46 -12.99
CA SER A 158 9.83 -13.73 -12.18
C SER A 158 9.26 -12.43 -11.62
N VAL A 159 7.96 -12.24 -11.79
CA VAL A 159 7.22 -11.09 -11.24
C VAL A 159 6.13 -11.59 -10.30
N ALA A 160 6.27 -11.29 -9.02
CA ALA A 160 5.29 -11.63 -7.99
C ALA A 160 4.62 -10.34 -7.49
N LEU A 161 3.36 -10.15 -7.87
CA LEU A 161 2.52 -9.04 -7.44
C LEU A 161 1.77 -9.45 -6.18
N MET A 162 1.93 -8.71 -5.08
CA MET A 162 1.18 -8.96 -3.83
C MET A 162 0.46 -7.69 -3.40
N TYR A 163 -0.83 -7.85 -3.04
CA TYR A 163 -1.72 -6.77 -2.66
C TYR A 163 -2.48 -7.13 -1.39
N GLY A 164 -2.41 -6.24 -0.40
CA GLY A 164 -3.21 -6.36 0.83
C GLY A 164 -4.68 -6.03 0.54
N ASP A 165 -5.60 -6.79 1.11
CA ASP A 165 -7.00 -6.65 0.76
C ASP A 165 -7.77 -5.58 1.56
N ARG A 166 -7.06 -4.86 2.47
CA ARG A 166 -7.53 -3.69 3.20
C ARG A 166 -7.02 -2.36 2.63
N ASP A 167 -6.06 -2.40 1.70
CA ASP A 167 -5.43 -1.22 1.12
C ASP A 167 -6.35 -0.54 0.12
N PHE A 168 -6.67 0.76 0.34
CA PHE A 168 -7.39 1.58 -0.63
C PHE A 168 -6.44 2.11 -1.71
N ALA A 169 -5.29 2.67 -1.32
CA ALA A 169 -4.38 3.34 -2.24
C ALA A 169 -3.85 2.40 -3.33
N CYS A 170 -3.37 1.22 -2.93
CA CYS A 170 -2.97 0.16 -3.85
C CYS A 170 -3.92 -1.04 -3.73
N ASN A 171 -5.21 -0.82 -4.05
CA ASN A 171 -6.22 -1.83 -3.82
C ASN A 171 -6.04 -3.07 -4.72
N TRP A 172 -6.33 -4.25 -4.14
CA TRP A 172 -6.16 -5.53 -4.81
C TRP A 172 -7.00 -5.67 -6.09
N ILE A 173 -8.13 -4.96 -6.21
CA ILE A 173 -8.98 -4.96 -7.40
C ILE A 173 -8.21 -4.34 -8.58
N GLY A 174 -7.54 -3.23 -8.30
CA GLY A 174 -6.65 -2.57 -9.26
C GLY A 174 -5.47 -3.45 -9.63
N GLY A 175 -4.82 -4.07 -8.63
CA GLY A 175 -3.72 -5.01 -8.83
C GLY A 175 -4.11 -6.22 -9.66
N GLU A 176 -5.28 -6.80 -9.42
CA GLU A 176 -5.81 -7.90 -10.22
C GLU A 176 -6.07 -7.48 -11.68
N ARG A 177 -6.74 -6.33 -11.90
CA ARG A 177 -6.94 -5.78 -13.25
C ARG A 177 -5.62 -5.48 -13.95
N TYR A 178 -4.67 -4.89 -13.22
CA TYR A 178 -3.34 -4.60 -13.74
C TYR A 178 -2.65 -5.87 -14.22
N SER A 179 -2.58 -6.91 -13.37
CA SER A 179 -1.94 -8.18 -13.70
C SER A 179 -2.52 -8.87 -14.92
N LYS A 180 -3.85 -8.85 -15.08
CA LYS A 180 -4.56 -9.42 -16.23
C LYS A 180 -4.35 -8.64 -17.54
N ASN A 181 -3.90 -7.37 -17.45
CA ASN A 181 -3.71 -6.50 -18.61
C ASN A 181 -2.26 -6.31 -19.02
N ILE A 182 -1.30 -7.00 -18.40
CA ILE A 182 0.09 -7.02 -18.85
C ILE A 182 0.15 -7.67 -20.24
N PRO A 183 0.63 -6.94 -21.28
CA PRO A 183 0.63 -7.44 -22.66
C PRO A 183 1.87 -8.33 -22.92
N TRP A 184 1.81 -9.61 -22.58
CA TRP A 184 2.88 -10.59 -22.75
C TRP A 184 2.39 -11.88 -23.39
N THR A 185 3.31 -12.73 -23.84
CA THR A 185 3.03 -13.94 -24.62
C THR A 185 1.99 -14.87 -23.97
N HIS A 186 1.96 -14.94 -22.63
CA HIS A 186 1.06 -15.83 -21.90
C HIS A 186 -0.07 -15.09 -21.15
N GLN A 187 -0.48 -13.93 -21.64
CA GLN A 187 -1.53 -13.13 -20.99
C GLN A 187 -2.85 -13.89 -20.85
N ASP A 188 -3.27 -14.60 -21.90
CA ASP A 188 -4.55 -15.33 -21.89
C ASP A 188 -4.49 -16.54 -20.95
N GLN A 189 -3.39 -17.29 -20.95
CA GLN A 189 -3.20 -18.39 -20.02
C GLN A 189 -3.18 -17.91 -18.55
N PHE A 190 -2.60 -16.74 -18.28
CA PHE A 190 -2.65 -16.14 -16.95
C PHE A 190 -4.08 -15.72 -16.56
N LYS A 191 -4.86 -15.17 -17.49
CA LYS A 191 -6.28 -14.83 -17.23
C LYS A 191 -7.12 -16.07 -16.92
N ASP A 192 -6.82 -17.18 -17.60
CA ASP A 192 -7.54 -18.46 -17.45
C ASP A 192 -7.08 -19.26 -16.21
N ALA A 193 -5.93 -18.95 -15.64
CA ALA A 193 -5.46 -19.59 -14.41
C ALA A 193 -6.43 -19.29 -13.25
N GLY A 194 -6.72 -20.30 -12.43
CA GLY A 194 -7.57 -20.17 -11.25
C GLY A 194 -6.80 -19.67 -10.04
N TYR A 195 -7.52 -19.38 -8.96
CA TYR A 195 -6.93 -19.01 -7.68
C TYR A 195 -6.71 -20.22 -6.77
N THR A 196 -5.50 -20.37 -6.27
CA THR A 196 -5.10 -21.39 -5.30
C THR A 196 -4.82 -20.71 -3.95
N PRO A 197 -5.20 -21.31 -2.80
CA PRO A 197 -4.86 -20.79 -1.48
C PRO A 197 -3.35 -20.58 -1.30
N LEU A 198 -2.97 -19.42 -0.75
CA LEU A 198 -1.61 -19.14 -0.31
C LEU A 198 -1.37 -19.87 1.02
N LEU A 199 -0.59 -20.92 1.01
CA LEU A 199 -0.29 -21.72 2.19
C LEU A 199 0.95 -21.19 2.92
N GLY A 200 0.90 -21.23 4.26
CA GLY A 200 2.05 -20.98 5.13
C GLY A 200 3.12 -22.07 5.01
N SER A 201 4.14 -21.97 5.85
CA SER A 201 5.24 -22.96 5.92
C SER A 201 4.77 -24.27 6.58
N SER A 202 3.68 -24.24 7.33
CA SER A 202 3.05 -25.41 7.95
C SER A 202 1.78 -25.81 7.20
N PRO A 203 1.56 -27.11 6.90
CA PRO A 203 0.34 -27.57 6.25
C PRO A 203 -0.92 -27.43 7.15
N TYR A 204 -0.76 -27.05 8.40
CA TYR A 204 -1.83 -26.84 9.37
C TYR A 204 -2.22 -25.34 9.51
N THR A 205 -1.53 -24.44 8.81
CA THR A 205 -1.88 -23.01 8.83
C THR A 205 -3.04 -22.72 7.87
N GLU A 206 -3.96 -21.89 8.31
CA GLU A 206 -5.01 -21.35 7.44
C GLU A 206 -4.39 -20.57 6.29
N SER A 207 -5.11 -20.49 5.18
CA SER A 207 -4.65 -19.71 4.02
C SER A 207 -4.58 -18.22 4.36
N SER A 208 -3.43 -17.60 4.08
CA SER A 208 -3.22 -16.16 4.26
C SER A 208 -3.61 -15.35 3.02
N GLY A 209 -4.10 -15.97 1.97
CA GLY A 209 -4.46 -15.28 0.73
C GLY A 209 -4.83 -16.24 -0.39
N LEU A 210 -5.03 -15.68 -1.56
CA LEU A 210 -5.28 -16.40 -2.81
C LEU A 210 -4.32 -15.94 -3.89
N THR A 211 -3.69 -16.88 -4.56
CA THR A 211 -2.70 -16.65 -5.62
C THR A 211 -3.18 -17.17 -6.96
N ARG A 212 -3.11 -16.34 -7.99
CA ARG A 212 -3.18 -16.70 -9.40
C ARG A 212 -1.75 -16.70 -9.96
N GLN A 213 -1.35 -17.76 -10.63
CA GLN A 213 -0.03 -17.85 -11.25
C GLN A 213 -0.08 -18.59 -12.58
N PHE A 214 0.66 -18.08 -13.56
CA PHE A 214 1.05 -18.81 -14.76
C PHE A 214 2.53 -18.53 -15.03
N GLY A 215 3.31 -19.59 -15.13
CA GLY A 215 4.77 -19.46 -15.32
C GLY A 215 5.42 -18.53 -14.32
N ASN A 216 6.09 -17.49 -14.83
CA ASN A 216 6.86 -16.51 -14.06
C ASN A 216 6.05 -15.26 -13.63
N LEU A 217 4.73 -15.21 -13.86
CA LEU A 217 3.86 -14.16 -13.34
C LEU A 217 2.91 -14.70 -12.28
N SER A 218 2.86 -14.04 -11.11
CA SER A 218 1.85 -14.29 -10.09
C SER A 218 1.19 -13.00 -9.60
N PHE A 219 -0.07 -13.12 -9.20
CA PHE A 219 -0.82 -12.13 -8.45
C PHE A 219 -1.38 -12.77 -7.18
N THR A 220 -1.14 -12.15 -6.04
CA THR A 220 -1.62 -12.64 -4.73
C THR A 220 -2.41 -11.55 -4.02
N ARG A 221 -3.67 -11.85 -3.68
CA ARG A 221 -4.45 -11.10 -2.71
C ARG A 221 -4.15 -11.64 -1.32
N VAL A 222 -3.49 -10.84 -0.48
CA VAL A 222 -3.14 -11.19 0.90
C VAL A 222 -4.24 -10.72 1.84
N TYR A 223 -4.77 -11.64 2.65
CA TYR A 223 -5.86 -11.37 3.58
C TYR A 223 -5.39 -10.60 4.81
N GLN A 224 -6.31 -9.82 5.38
CA GLN A 224 -6.10 -9.09 6.62
C GLN A 224 -4.84 -8.21 6.59
N ALA A 225 -4.52 -7.62 5.44
CA ALA A 225 -3.36 -6.79 5.25
C ALA A 225 -3.72 -5.49 4.53
N GLY A 226 -3.21 -4.38 5.05
CA GLY A 226 -3.17 -3.10 4.36
C GLY A 226 -1.92 -2.96 3.49
N HIS A 227 -1.51 -1.73 3.21
CA HIS A 227 -0.41 -1.38 2.31
C HIS A 227 0.93 -2.01 2.70
N MET A 228 1.25 -2.02 3.99
CA MET A 228 2.49 -2.56 4.52
C MET A 228 2.35 -4.06 4.84
N ILE A 229 2.06 -4.88 3.82
CA ILE A 229 1.79 -6.32 3.95
C ILE A 229 2.74 -7.04 4.94
N PRO A 230 4.07 -6.81 4.92
CA PRO A 230 4.98 -7.49 5.86
C PRO A 230 4.70 -7.21 7.34
N SER A 231 4.09 -6.08 7.67
CA SER A 231 3.72 -5.74 9.05
C SER A 231 2.46 -6.46 9.51
N TYR A 232 1.55 -6.77 8.58
CA TYR A 232 0.30 -7.47 8.88
C TYR A 232 0.46 -8.99 8.80
N GLN A 233 1.14 -9.45 7.75
CA GLN A 233 1.28 -10.85 7.37
C GLN A 233 2.75 -11.19 7.07
N PRO A 234 3.64 -11.14 8.08
CA PRO A 234 5.09 -11.30 7.86
C PRO A 234 5.47 -12.65 7.26
N GLU A 235 4.81 -13.74 7.66
CA GLU A 235 5.06 -15.08 7.12
C GLU A 235 4.62 -15.16 5.65
N ALA A 236 3.43 -14.64 5.32
CA ALA A 236 2.94 -14.64 3.94
C ALA A 236 3.87 -13.85 3.03
N ALA A 237 4.26 -12.64 3.45
CA ALA A 237 5.18 -11.79 2.69
C ALA A 237 6.55 -12.47 2.49
N TYR A 238 7.10 -13.06 3.54
CA TYR A 238 8.35 -13.82 3.47
C TYR A 238 8.26 -15.01 2.51
N ASN A 239 7.17 -15.78 2.60
CA ASN A 239 6.96 -16.94 1.72
C ASN A 239 6.84 -16.52 0.25
N ILE A 240 6.05 -15.48 -0.06
CA ILE A 240 5.95 -14.95 -1.43
C ILE A 240 7.32 -14.52 -1.95
N PHE A 241 8.05 -13.74 -1.16
CA PHE A 241 9.39 -13.26 -1.52
C PHE A 241 10.36 -14.42 -1.78
N MET A 242 10.46 -15.36 -0.83
CA MET A 242 11.40 -16.47 -0.94
C MET A 242 11.06 -17.43 -2.09
N ARG A 243 9.76 -17.70 -2.29
CA ARG A 243 9.30 -18.56 -3.40
C ARG A 243 9.58 -17.90 -4.75
N ALA A 244 9.34 -16.60 -4.89
CA ALA A 244 9.70 -15.86 -6.10
C ALA A 244 11.20 -15.88 -6.36
N LEU A 245 12.00 -15.61 -5.32
CA LEU A 245 13.47 -15.57 -5.42
C LEU A 245 14.08 -16.94 -5.79
N THR A 246 13.51 -18.03 -5.27
CA THR A 246 14.03 -19.39 -5.48
C THR A 246 13.36 -20.16 -6.62
N GLY A 247 12.51 -19.51 -7.42
CA GLY A 247 11.83 -20.12 -8.56
C GLY A 247 10.81 -21.20 -8.16
N ARG A 248 10.09 -20.97 -7.05
CA ARG A 248 8.99 -21.86 -6.61
C ARG A 248 7.63 -21.29 -6.97
N ASP A 249 6.62 -22.16 -7.03
CA ASP A 249 5.24 -21.72 -7.12
C ASP A 249 4.85 -20.89 -5.90
N ILE A 250 4.19 -19.77 -6.14
CA ILE A 250 3.92 -18.80 -5.06
C ILE A 250 2.87 -19.32 -4.06
N ALA A 251 1.88 -20.07 -4.53
CA ALA A 251 0.79 -20.53 -3.69
C ALA A 251 1.25 -21.51 -2.61
N THR A 252 2.08 -22.48 -2.94
CA THR A 252 2.43 -23.58 -2.01
C THR A 252 3.94 -23.72 -1.76
N GLY A 253 4.80 -23.29 -2.70
CA GLY A 253 6.24 -23.49 -2.69
C GLY A 253 6.67 -24.94 -3.00
N ALA A 254 5.72 -25.83 -3.32
CA ALA A 254 6.00 -27.24 -3.53
C ALA A 254 6.60 -27.53 -4.91
N VAL A 255 6.25 -26.73 -5.92
CA VAL A 255 6.67 -26.94 -7.30
C VAL A 255 7.90 -26.10 -7.62
N ASP A 256 8.94 -26.72 -8.11
CA ASP A 256 10.14 -26.06 -8.65
C ASP A 256 9.87 -25.67 -10.11
N LEU A 257 9.69 -24.38 -10.36
CA LEU A 257 9.33 -23.85 -11.68
C LEU A 257 10.47 -24.00 -12.69
N ASN A 258 11.73 -23.98 -12.23
CA ASN A 258 12.90 -24.15 -13.10
C ASN A 258 12.96 -25.55 -13.70
N HIS A 259 12.51 -26.56 -12.95
CA HIS A 259 12.44 -27.95 -13.41
C HIS A 259 11.10 -28.30 -14.04
N TYR A 260 10.04 -27.60 -13.68
CA TYR A 260 8.69 -27.88 -14.20
C TYR A 260 8.62 -27.74 -15.72
N ALA A 261 9.14 -26.65 -16.27
CA ALA A 261 9.17 -26.38 -17.70
C ALA A 261 9.99 -27.42 -18.52
N SER A 262 11.00 -28.05 -17.90
CA SER A 262 11.82 -29.08 -18.54
C SER A 262 11.17 -30.47 -18.53
N SER A 263 10.21 -30.72 -17.66
CA SER A 263 9.56 -32.02 -17.43
C SER A 263 8.11 -32.09 -17.90
N HIS A 264 7.51 -30.95 -18.24
CA HIS A 264 6.13 -30.83 -18.71
C HIS A 264 6.06 -30.09 -20.05
N SER A 265 5.05 -30.40 -20.85
CA SER A 265 4.81 -29.72 -22.13
C SER A 265 4.24 -28.30 -22.00
N GLU A 266 3.72 -27.97 -20.82
CA GLU A 266 3.10 -26.68 -20.50
C GLU A 266 3.75 -26.04 -19.29
N GLN A 267 3.64 -24.72 -19.16
CA GLN A 267 4.09 -24.02 -17.98
C GLN A 267 3.17 -24.27 -16.78
N TYR A 268 3.71 -24.08 -15.58
CA TYR A 268 2.93 -24.20 -14.34
C TYR A 268 1.77 -23.20 -14.33
N SER A 269 0.60 -23.67 -13.91
CA SER A 269 -0.61 -22.86 -13.75
C SER A 269 -1.35 -23.23 -12.48
N THR A 270 -1.74 -22.24 -11.69
CA THR A 270 -2.65 -22.43 -10.56
C THR A 270 -4.03 -22.87 -11.04
N LYS A 271 -4.77 -23.59 -10.19
CA LYS A 271 -6.12 -24.09 -10.43
C LYS A 271 -7.05 -23.64 -9.33
N GLY A 272 -8.33 -23.48 -9.64
CA GLY A 272 -9.35 -23.09 -8.67
C GLY A 272 -10.36 -22.07 -9.22
N PRO A 273 -11.05 -21.31 -8.35
CA PRO A 273 -12.00 -20.28 -8.77
C PRO A 273 -11.38 -19.21 -9.67
N SER A 274 -12.18 -18.63 -10.56
CA SER A 274 -11.73 -17.58 -11.49
C SER A 274 -11.60 -16.18 -10.85
N ASP A 275 -12.18 -16.00 -9.66
CA ASP A 275 -12.15 -14.73 -8.92
C ASP A 275 -12.05 -14.96 -7.41
N THR A 276 -11.93 -13.88 -6.64
CA THR A 276 -11.76 -13.90 -5.19
C THR A 276 -12.82 -13.08 -4.44
N TRP A 277 -13.84 -12.56 -5.11
CA TRP A 277 -14.88 -11.72 -4.51
C TRP A 277 -15.79 -12.46 -3.52
N TRP A 278 -15.89 -13.77 -3.67
CA TRP A 278 -16.65 -14.64 -2.76
C TRP A 278 -16.02 -14.72 -1.36
N MET A 279 -14.71 -14.49 -1.25
CA MET A 279 -14.02 -14.48 0.04
C MET A 279 -14.25 -13.13 0.71
N LYS A 280 -15.05 -13.14 1.78
CA LYS A 280 -15.30 -12.01 2.66
C LYS A 280 -14.54 -12.22 3.95
N ASN A 281 -13.94 -11.16 4.46
CA ASN A 281 -13.23 -11.19 5.73
C ASN A 281 -13.93 -10.30 6.74
N ASP A 282 -13.92 -10.71 8.00
CA ASP A 282 -14.37 -9.87 9.10
C ASP A 282 -13.32 -8.81 9.42
N VAL A 283 -13.77 -7.62 9.82
CA VAL A 283 -12.89 -6.61 10.38
C VAL A 283 -12.39 -7.09 11.73
N LEU A 284 -11.09 -7.29 11.86
CA LEU A 284 -10.49 -7.67 13.13
C LEU A 284 -10.55 -6.51 14.14
N PRO A 285 -10.60 -6.81 15.46
CA PRO A 285 -10.45 -5.78 16.47
C PRO A 285 -9.18 -4.97 16.25
N GLN A 286 -9.28 -3.66 16.38
CA GLN A 286 -8.11 -2.79 16.29
C GLN A 286 -7.17 -3.05 17.47
N GLN A 287 -5.86 -2.88 17.24
CA GLN A 287 -4.88 -2.88 18.32
C GLN A 287 -5.19 -1.73 19.28
N PRO A 288 -4.96 -1.91 20.59
CA PRO A 288 -5.09 -0.83 21.54
C PRO A 288 -4.19 0.35 21.15
N HIS A 289 -4.67 1.56 21.44
CA HIS A 289 -3.86 2.75 21.29
C HIS A 289 -2.57 2.65 22.14
N GLU A 290 -1.44 3.05 21.57
CA GLU A 290 -0.15 3.05 22.23
C GLU A 290 0.50 4.43 22.13
N CYS A 291 0.80 5.03 23.30
CA CYS A 291 1.58 6.25 23.35
C CYS A 291 3.08 5.92 23.25
N TYR A 292 3.68 6.25 22.11
CA TYR A 292 5.11 6.07 21.85
C TYR A 292 5.86 7.34 22.20
N ILE A 293 6.70 7.30 23.23
CA ILE A 293 7.33 8.49 23.81
C ILE A 293 8.39 9.17 22.93
N LEU A 294 8.86 8.51 21.86
CA LEU A 294 9.76 9.15 20.88
C LEU A 294 9.00 9.94 19.80
N ASP A 295 7.67 9.83 19.78
CA ASP A 295 6.78 10.59 18.89
C ASP A 295 5.49 11.01 19.62
N VAL A 296 5.67 11.74 20.72
CA VAL A 296 4.57 12.14 21.63
C VAL A 296 3.46 12.89 20.87
N ALA A 297 3.85 13.81 19.99
CA ALA A 297 2.91 14.70 19.32
C ALA A 297 1.88 13.98 18.44
N SER A 298 2.25 12.85 17.83
CA SER A 298 1.38 12.09 16.93
C SER A 298 0.78 10.83 17.58
N ARG A 299 1.38 10.35 18.68
CA ARG A 299 1.04 9.05 19.25
C ARG A 299 0.48 9.08 20.66
N CYS A 300 0.49 10.22 21.34
CA CYS A 300 0.02 10.30 22.72
C CYS A 300 -1.18 11.24 22.81
N THR A 301 -2.08 10.96 23.74
CA THR A 301 -3.15 11.89 24.11
C THR A 301 -2.54 13.06 24.90
N ASP A 302 -3.28 14.17 25.02
CA ASP A 302 -2.84 15.32 25.82
C ASP A 302 -2.54 14.91 27.27
N GLU A 303 -3.34 14.01 27.84
CA GLU A 303 -3.15 13.51 29.20
C GLU A 303 -1.85 12.69 29.33
N GLU A 304 -1.58 11.79 28.40
CA GLU A 304 -0.36 10.98 28.36
C GLU A 304 0.88 11.86 28.15
N ALA A 305 0.77 12.89 27.32
CA ALA A 305 1.82 13.88 27.12
C ALA A 305 2.15 14.66 28.40
N GLU A 306 1.15 15.02 29.21
CA GLU A 306 1.38 15.64 30.52
C GLU A 306 2.05 14.67 31.50
N TRP A 307 1.70 13.36 31.50
CA TRP A 307 2.41 12.38 32.37
C TRP A 307 3.89 12.22 32.01
N ILE A 308 4.22 12.33 30.70
CA ILE A 308 5.62 12.32 30.25
C ILE A 308 6.33 13.57 30.72
N LYS A 309 5.69 14.73 30.58
CA LYS A 309 6.24 16.02 30.93
C LYS A 309 6.43 16.22 32.46
N ASP A 310 5.50 15.72 33.26
CA ASP A 310 5.56 15.81 34.73
C ASP A 310 6.40 14.70 35.38
N GLY A 311 6.92 13.75 34.57
CA GLY A 311 7.77 12.65 35.03
C GLY A 311 7.03 11.52 35.73
N THR A 312 5.69 11.48 35.65
CA THR A 312 4.86 10.40 36.24
C THR A 312 4.62 9.22 35.30
N ALA A 313 5.00 9.34 34.04
CA ALA A 313 4.87 8.28 33.05
C ALA A 313 5.70 7.03 33.44
N ILE A 314 5.08 5.86 33.38
CA ILE A 314 5.77 4.56 33.42
C ILE A 314 5.95 4.09 31.98
N VAL A 315 7.21 3.96 31.55
CA VAL A 315 7.57 3.63 30.18
C VAL A 315 8.27 2.27 30.15
N LYS A 316 7.84 1.43 29.19
CA LYS A 316 8.49 0.16 28.88
C LYS A 316 8.68 0.08 27.35
N ASP A 317 9.90 -0.20 26.92
CA ASP A 317 10.24 -0.35 25.49
C ASP A 317 9.76 0.85 24.63
N TRP A 318 9.90 2.06 25.15
CA TRP A 318 9.46 3.33 24.59
C TRP A 318 7.94 3.53 24.52
N ILE A 319 7.14 2.62 25.06
CA ILE A 319 5.68 2.71 25.14
C ILE A 319 5.29 3.09 26.57
N LEU A 320 4.39 4.06 26.69
CA LEU A 320 3.79 4.43 27.97
C LEU A 320 2.82 3.32 28.39
N VAL A 321 3.08 2.70 29.53
CA VAL A 321 2.29 1.58 30.06
C VAL A 321 1.46 1.94 31.30
N GLY A 322 1.62 3.15 31.81
CA GLY A 322 0.85 3.63 32.97
C GLY A 322 1.38 4.92 33.56
N ARG A 323 0.80 5.30 34.70
CA ARG A 323 1.19 6.47 35.51
C ARG A 323 1.60 6.07 36.91
N ASN A 324 2.67 6.64 37.41
CA ASN A 324 3.09 6.51 38.80
C ASN A 324 2.84 7.84 39.56
N GLU A 325 1.77 7.88 40.30
CA GLU A 325 1.39 9.07 41.09
C GLU A 325 2.38 9.39 42.21
N SER A 326 3.18 8.42 42.66
CA SER A 326 4.15 8.57 43.72
C SER A 326 5.51 9.12 43.27
N ALA A 327 5.82 9.11 41.98
CA ALA A 327 7.12 9.44 41.39
C ALA A 327 7.27 10.92 41.00
N ALA A 328 6.28 11.76 41.30
CA ALA A 328 6.21 13.15 40.85
C ALA A 328 7.38 14.05 41.36
N VAL A 329 8.27 13.53 42.19
CA VAL A 329 9.30 14.34 42.87
C VAL A 329 10.72 14.07 42.40
N GLU A 330 11.07 12.91 41.83
CA GLU A 330 12.49 12.56 41.60
C GLU A 330 12.94 12.52 40.13
N MET A 331 12.05 12.47 39.14
CA MET A 331 12.43 12.29 37.71
C MET A 331 12.28 13.52 36.81
N GLY A 332 11.85 14.64 37.32
CA GLY A 332 11.64 15.89 36.59
C GLY A 332 12.88 16.47 35.85
N GLN A 333 14.07 15.97 36.13
CA GLN A 333 15.30 16.47 35.50
C GLN A 333 15.79 15.63 34.29
N LYS A 334 15.41 14.36 34.18
CA LYS A 334 15.94 13.49 33.11
C LYS A 334 15.19 13.56 31.81
N PHE A 335 13.92 14.00 31.80
CA PHE A 335 13.08 14.11 30.57
C PHE A 335 13.01 15.51 29.98
N GLN A 336 13.55 16.53 30.66
CA GLN A 336 13.62 17.92 30.15
C GLN A 336 14.54 18.07 28.92
N ASP A 337 15.44 17.11 28.70
CA ASP A 337 16.40 17.12 27.58
C ASP A 337 15.95 16.32 26.36
N LEU A 338 14.77 15.70 26.38
CA LEU A 338 14.19 15.10 25.16
C LEU A 338 13.64 16.24 24.28
N PRO A 339 14.15 16.43 23.07
CA PRO A 339 13.62 17.46 22.19
C PRO A 339 12.15 17.13 21.90
N LEU A 340 11.24 17.98 22.37
CA LEU A 340 9.87 18.01 21.86
C LEU A 340 9.98 18.39 20.38
N ILE A 341 10.01 17.39 19.54
CA ILE A 341 10.01 17.59 18.08
C ILE A 341 8.59 18.03 17.70
N GLY A 342 8.33 19.33 17.93
CA GLY A 342 7.16 20.03 17.40
C GLY A 342 7.37 20.30 15.92
N GLY A 343 7.31 19.26 15.11
CA GLY A 343 7.17 19.39 13.66
C GLY A 343 5.76 18.97 13.29
N GLN A 344 5.03 19.83 12.59
CA GLN A 344 3.75 19.45 11.99
C GLN A 344 3.94 18.14 11.21
N HIS A 345 3.20 17.12 11.61
CA HIS A 345 3.28 15.80 10.99
C HIS A 345 2.65 15.89 9.60
N PRO A 346 3.37 15.57 8.51
CA PRO A 346 2.81 15.66 7.15
C PRO A 346 1.64 14.73 6.86
N LEU A 347 1.26 13.88 7.81
CA LEU A 347 0.13 12.94 7.64
C LEU A 347 -1.27 13.60 7.81
N LEU A 348 -1.35 14.86 8.25
CA LEU A 348 -2.61 15.55 8.50
C LEU A 348 -2.83 16.79 7.64
N GLY A 349 -1.98 17.04 6.67
CA GLY A 349 -2.09 18.14 5.73
C GLY A 349 -2.08 17.63 4.30
N ASP A 350 -3.17 17.82 3.64
CA ASP A 350 -3.39 17.91 2.19
C ASP A 350 -2.43 17.07 1.30
N TRP A 351 -2.89 15.87 0.98
CA TRP A 351 -2.47 15.08 -0.18
C TRP A 351 -3.64 14.84 -1.11
#